data_d6e6ae998a76fa7c5064174fc880818a
#
_entry.id   d6e6ae998a76fa7c5064174fc880818a
#
_cell.length_a   1.000
_cell.length_b   1.000
_cell.length_c   1.000
_cell.angle_alpha   90.00
_cell.angle_beta   90.00
_cell.angle_gamma   90.00
#
_symmetry.space_group_name_H-M   'P 1'
#
loop_
_entity.id
_entity.type
_entity.pdbx_description
1 polymer ?
#
loop_
_entity_poly.entity_id
_entity_poly.type
_entity_poly.pdbx_seq_one_letter_code
_entity_poly.pdbx_strand_id
1 'polypeptide(L)'
;PRKGEEMILDKKASALMDTVMGKFDISSSASHTKGGGILVTADNNLLLGPNAVETPLREDLSTTPEGIDMVIKKQQMLMPRLSKGSIITYFAGVRASTYEEQFVIERSKKVENFVQAAGIQSPGITAAPAIAQDITKYCIDAIGESISKNEKFNPIRKPIPKVRELPREERDKLIKKNPDYGVIICRCEEISKGEIIDALQSPLKVPTIDGIKRRVRAGMGRCQGGFCSPQIVKIIAEHEGIAIDQVAKKQQGSEVICMGKSTGFL
;
A
#
# COMPACT_ATOMS: atom_id res chain seq x y z
N PRO A 1 -19.76 -0.09 6.82
CA PRO A 1 -18.31 -0.09 6.66
C PRO A 1 -17.59 0.07 7.99
N ARG A 2 -16.35 -0.47 8.09
CA ARG A 2 -15.57 -0.48 9.34
C ARG A 2 -14.17 0.07 9.08
N LYS A 3 -13.85 1.18 9.71
CA LYS A 3 -12.53 1.81 9.62
C LYS A 3 -11.53 1.13 10.54
N GLY A 4 -10.31 0.91 10.05
CA GLY A 4 -9.17 0.44 10.83
C GLY A 4 -8.03 1.44 10.73
N GLU A 5 -7.55 1.89 11.88
CA GLU A 5 -6.39 2.78 11.98
C GLU A 5 -5.17 1.97 12.37
N GLU A 6 -4.06 2.23 11.73
CA GLU A 6 -2.80 1.51 11.88
C GLU A 6 -1.64 2.49 11.94
N MET A 7 -0.51 2.03 12.46
CA MET A 7 0.72 2.82 12.49
C MET A 7 1.94 1.98 12.16
N ILE A 8 2.94 2.62 11.57
CA ILE A 8 4.24 2.02 11.30
C ILE A 8 5.29 2.71 12.17
N LEU A 9 6.13 1.90 12.80
CA LEU A 9 7.26 2.35 13.58
C LEU A 9 8.55 2.33 12.75
N ASP A 10 9.50 3.15 13.14
CA ASP A 10 10.85 3.17 12.58
C ASP A 10 11.49 1.77 12.64
N LYS A 11 12.33 1.43 11.66
CA LYS A 11 13.07 0.16 11.61
C LYS A 11 13.86 -0.16 12.87
N LYS A 12 14.29 0.84 13.64
CA LYS A 12 14.95 0.63 14.94
C LYS A 12 14.08 -0.10 15.94
N ALA A 13 12.75 0.01 15.83
CA ALA A 13 11.83 -0.70 16.69
C ALA A 13 11.72 -2.19 16.38
N SER A 14 12.13 -2.65 15.18
CA SER A 14 12.10 -4.07 14.82
C SER A 14 13.01 -4.94 15.69
N ALA A 15 14.04 -4.35 16.31
CA ALA A 15 14.86 -5.07 17.29
C ALA A 15 14.08 -5.56 18.52
N LEU A 16 12.82 -5.13 18.69
CA LEU A 16 11.97 -5.58 19.80
C LEU A 16 11.33 -6.95 19.56
N MET A 17 11.17 -7.36 18.30
CA MET A 17 10.57 -8.65 17.95
C MET A 17 10.89 -9.04 16.50
N ASP A 18 10.75 -10.32 16.22
CA ASP A 18 11.03 -10.95 14.92
C ASP A 18 9.86 -11.79 14.37
N THR A 19 8.71 -11.72 15.03
CA THR A 19 7.52 -12.53 14.70
C THR A 19 6.25 -11.69 14.67
N VAL A 20 5.10 -12.33 14.59
CA VAL A 20 3.77 -11.73 14.71
C VAL A 20 3.24 -11.98 16.11
N MET A 21 2.74 -10.93 16.76
CA MET A 21 2.14 -11.02 18.08
C MET A 21 0.74 -10.39 18.08
N GLY A 22 -0.22 -11.07 18.69
CA GLY A 22 -1.58 -10.57 18.85
C GLY A 22 -2.23 -11.17 20.08
N LYS A 23 -3.15 -10.43 20.70
CA LYS A 23 -4.01 -10.96 21.77
C LYS A 23 -5.29 -11.48 21.14
N PHE A 24 -5.56 -12.74 21.36
CA PHE A 24 -6.85 -13.35 21.02
C PHE A 24 -7.74 -13.32 22.27
N ASP A 25 -8.88 -12.64 22.18
CA ASP A 25 -9.86 -12.59 23.25
C ASP A 25 -10.97 -13.59 22.99
N ILE A 26 -10.93 -14.70 23.72
CA ILE A 26 -11.93 -15.78 23.60
C ILE A 26 -13.26 -15.39 24.23
N SER A 27 -13.26 -14.42 25.16
CA SER A 27 -14.45 -14.05 25.93
C SER A 27 -15.40 -13.10 25.22
N SER A 28 -14.96 -12.44 24.15
CA SER A 28 -15.77 -11.48 23.41
C SER A 28 -16.54 -12.17 22.27
N SER A 29 -17.68 -12.75 22.60
CA SER A 29 -18.63 -13.29 21.61
C SER A 29 -19.23 -12.24 20.66
N ALA A 30 -18.95 -10.97 20.87
CA ALA A 30 -19.52 -9.84 20.13
C ALA A 30 -18.48 -9.06 19.30
N SER A 31 -17.22 -9.48 19.25
CA SER A 31 -16.20 -8.73 18.55
C SER A 31 -16.02 -9.23 17.13
N HIS A 32 -16.62 -8.57 16.17
CA HIS A 32 -16.34 -8.72 14.74
C HIS A 32 -14.93 -8.25 14.34
N THR A 33 -14.06 -7.97 15.30
CA THR A 33 -12.68 -7.53 15.11
C THR A 33 -11.69 -8.56 15.62
N LYS A 34 -10.68 -8.85 14.83
CA LYS A 34 -9.57 -9.75 15.20
C LYS A 34 -8.59 -9.15 16.20
N GLY A 35 -8.91 -7.99 16.77
CA GLY A 35 -8.18 -7.38 17.87
C GLY A 35 -6.91 -6.60 17.50
N GLY A 36 -6.48 -6.65 16.24
CA GLY A 36 -5.20 -6.08 15.83
C GLY A 36 -4.00 -6.84 16.41
N GLY A 37 -2.80 -6.41 16.05
CA GLY A 37 -1.56 -7.04 16.51
C GLY A 37 -0.34 -6.18 16.25
N ILE A 38 0.81 -6.78 16.49
CA ILE A 38 2.13 -6.26 16.16
C ILE A 38 2.71 -7.24 15.16
N LEU A 39 3.23 -6.74 14.04
CA LEU A 39 3.92 -7.58 13.07
C LEU A 39 5.16 -6.88 12.51
N VAL A 40 6.15 -7.67 12.14
CA VAL A 40 7.32 -7.20 11.41
C VAL A 40 6.98 -7.21 9.93
N THR A 41 7.14 -6.07 9.25
CA THR A 41 6.97 -5.98 7.80
C THR A 41 8.18 -6.57 7.07
N ALA A 42 8.02 -6.91 5.79
CA ALA A 42 9.11 -7.39 4.94
C ALA A 42 10.32 -6.43 4.86
N ASP A 43 10.13 -5.17 5.20
CA ASP A 43 11.18 -4.14 5.20
C ASP A 43 11.65 -3.76 6.60
N ASN A 44 11.41 -4.64 7.58
CA ASN A 44 11.84 -4.49 8.98
C ASN A 44 11.27 -3.24 9.70
N ASN A 45 10.04 -2.87 9.42
CA ASN A 45 9.28 -1.96 10.26
C ASN A 45 8.34 -2.76 11.17
N LEU A 46 7.98 -2.24 12.34
CA LEU A 46 6.83 -2.76 13.07
C LEU A 46 5.55 -2.07 12.58
N LEU A 47 4.54 -2.87 12.28
CA LEU A 47 3.19 -2.43 12.01
C LEU A 47 2.31 -2.77 13.22
N LEU A 48 1.60 -1.78 13.74
CA LEU A 48 0.68 -1.92 14.87
C LEU A 48 -0.75 -1.66 14.43
N GLY A 49 -1.65 -2.49 14.89
CA GLY A 49 -3.07 -2.33 14.59
C GLY A 49 -3.67 -3.52 13.84
N PRO A 50 -4.81 -3.33 13.22
CA PRO A 50 -5.68 -2.15 13.32
C PRO A 50 -6.57 -2.13 14.55
N ASN A 51 -7.20 -0.98 14.80
CA ASN A 51 -8.45 -0.93 15.53
C ASN A 51 -9.63 -1.29 14.61
N ALA A 52 -10.87 -1.15 15.09
CA ALA A 52 -12.08 -1.38 14.30
C ALA A 52 -13.17 -0.44 14.79
N VAL A 53 -13.47 0.57 13.99
CA VAL A 53 -14.46 1.60 14.31
C VAL A 53 -15.53 1.60 13.22
N GLU A 54 -16.79 1.39 13.59
CA GLU A 54 -17.90 1.51 12.66
C GLU A 54 -17.99 2.93 12.13
N THR A 55 -18.19 3.09 10.83
CA THR A 55 -18.34 4.38 10.18
C THR A 55 -19.38 4.30 9.06
N PRO A 56 -20.27 5.30 8.93
CA PRO A 56 -21.17 5.37 7.79
C PRO A 56 -20.45 5.79 6.50
N LEU A 57 -19.27 6.39 6.63
CA LEU A 57 -18.51 6.95 5.50
C LEU A 57 -17.61 5.87 4.88
N ARG A 58 -17.82 5.57 3.60
CA ARG A 58 -17.05 4.55 2.87
C ARG A 58 -15.65 5.00 2.48
N GLU A 59 -15.41 6.30 2.48
CA GLU A 59 -14.17 6.91 1.98
C GLU A 59 -13.41 7.69 3.07
N ASP A 60 -13.83 7.57 4.35
CA ASP A 60 -13.13 8.20 5.45
C ASP A 60 -11.82 7.47 5.78
N LEU A 61 -10.74 8.00 5.24
CA LEU A 61 -9.37 7.53 5.49
C LEU A 61 -8.63 8.38 6.54
N SER A 62 -9.36 9.23 7.27
CA SER A 62 -8.78 10.03 8.36
C SER A 62 -8.39 9.15 9.55
N THR A 63 -7.35 9.56 10.24
CA THR A 63 -6.97 9.00 11.54
C THR A 63 -7.36 9.96 12.65
N THR A 64 -7.62 9.42 13.84
CA THR A 64 -8.00 10.22 15.02
C THR A 64 -6.96 10.05 16.12
N PRO A 65 -6.72 11.10 16.94
CA PRO A 65 -5.83 10.98 18.10
C PRO A 65 -6.26 9.84 19.03
N GLU A 66 -7.55 9.69 19.24
CA GLU A 66 -8.15 8.67 20.10
C GLU A 66 -7.93 7.26 19.54
N GLY A 67 -8.11 7.08 18.23
CA GLY A 67 -7.89 5.81 17.55
C GLY A 67 -6.42 5.38 17.57
N ILE A 68 -5.51 6.30 17.32
CA ILE A 68 -4.07 6.07 17.41
C ILE A 68 -3.65 5.74 18.84
N ASP A 69 -4.17 6.46 19.84
CA ASP A 69 -3.92 6.18 21.26
C ASP A 69 -4.47 4.82 21.68
N MET A 70 -5.64 4.45 21.20
CA MET A 70 -6.22 3.13 21.44
C MET A 70 -5.32 2.03 20.91
N VAL A 71 -4.85 2.14 19.66
CA VAL A 71 -3.97 1.14 19.06
C VAL A 71 -2.68 0.99 19.85
N ILE A 72 -1.96 2.10 20.11
CA ILE A 72 -0.66 2.01 20.79
C ILE A 72 -0.79 1.46 22.22
N LYS A 73 -1.78 1.92 23.00
CA LYS A 73 -2.02 1.45 24.37
C LYS A 73 -2.34 -0.05 24.39
N LYS A 74 -3.17 -0.51 23.45
CA LYS A 74 -3.50 -1.93 23.33
C LYS A 74 -2.29 -2.79 23.04
N GLN A 75 -1.42 -2.35 22.15
CA GLN A 75 -0.21 -3.10 21.81
C GLN A 75 0.87 -2.99 22.88
N GLN A 76 0.91 -1.89 23.66
CA GLN A 76 1.78 -1.77 24.83
C GLN A 76 1.44 -2.77 25.95
N MET A 77 0.21 -3.27 26.04
CA MET A 77 -0.11 -4.36 26.96
C MET A 77 0.60 -5.67 26.58
N LEU A 78 0.90 -5.89 25.30
CA LEU A 78 1.65 -7.04 24.81
C LEU A 78 3.16 -6.78 24.84
N MET A 79 3.54 -5.55 24.54
CA MET A 79 4.94 -5.12 24.43
C MET A 79 5.12 -3.73 25.08
N PRO A 80 5.37 -3.66 26.40
CA PRO A 80 5.47 -2.39 27.14
C PRO A 80 6.56 -1.44 26.63
N ARG A 81 7.58 -1.95 25.94
CA ARG A 81 8.70 -1.18 25.38
C ARG A 81 8.36 -0.39 24.11
N LEU A 82 7.15 -0.54 23.55
CA LEU A 82 6.72 0.26 22.41
C LEU A 82 6.64 1.75 22.79
N SER A 83 7.21 2.60 21.93
CA SER A 83 7.24 4.04 22.13
C SER A 83 6.52 4.78 21.02
N LYS A 84 5.68 5.75 21.39
CA LYS A 84 5.08 6.69 20.42
C LYS A 84 6.13 7.47 19.63
N GLY A 85 7.29 7.76 20.21
CA GLY A 85 8.40 8.43 19.54
C GLY A 85 9.02 7.64 18.38
N SER A 86 8.70 6.35 18.27
CA SER A 86 9.14 5.52 17.15
C SER A 86 8.17 5.52 15.97
N ILE A 87 6.99 6.12 16.09
CA ILE A 87 5.99 6.18 15.01
C ILE A 87 6.52 7.08 13.91
N ILE A 88 6.60 6.56 12.69
CA ILE A 88 7.01 7.32 11.50
C ILE A 88 5.81 7.71 10.63
N THR A 89 4.74 6.92 10.68
CA THR A 89 3.49 7.22 9.98
C THR A 89 2.32 6.46 10.59
N TYR A 90 1.13 6.97 10.37
CA TYR A 90 -0.13 6.30 10.64
C TYR A 90 -1.09 6.53 9.48
N PHE A 91 -2.02 5.63 9.33
CA PHE A 91 -3.00 5.66 8.24
C PHE A 91 -4.26 4.90 8.64
N ALA A 92 -5.31 5.08 7.87
CA ALA A 92 -6.55 4.34 8.04
C ALA A 92 -7.01 3.73 6.71
N GLY A 93 -7.79 2.67 6.82
CA GLY A 93 -8.49 2.05 5.72
C GLY A 93 -9.90 1.66 6.12
N VAL A 94 -10.83 1.73 5.18
CA VAL A 94 -12.21 1.30 5.39
C VAL A 94 -12.38 -0.09 4.81
N ARG A 95 -12.80 -1.05 5.64
CA ARG A 95 -13.08 -2.42 5.21
C ARG A 95 -14.40 -2.47 4.46
N ALA A 96 -14.40 -3.14 3.33
CA ALA A 96 -15.56 -3.35 2.49
C ALA A 96 -16.44 -4.49 3.03
N SER A 97 -16.85 -4.44 4.31
CA SER A 97 -17.70 -5.45 4.89
C SER A 97 -19.14 -5.31 4.37
N THR A 98 -19.78 -6.46 4.09
CA THR A 98 -21.23 -6.56 3.90
C THR A 98 -21.94 -6.46 5.25
N TYR A 99 -23.25 -6.33 5.21
CA TYR A 99 -24.08 -6.33 6.42
C TYR A 99 -23.96 -7.66 7.18
N GLU A 100 -23.95 -8.78 6.44
CA GLU A 100 -23.81 -10.14 6.98
C GLU A 100 -22.33 -10.50 7.27
N GLU A 101 -21.38 -9.61 7.01
CA GLU A 101 -19.94 -9.82 7.17
C GLU A 101 -19.37 -11.00 6.37
N GLN A 102 -20.01 -11.37 5.28
CA GLN A 102 -19.58 -12.46 4.41
C GLN A 102 -19.06 -11.95 3.06
N PHE A 103 -18.17 -12.71 2.47
CA PHE A 103 -17.72 -12.46 1.10
C PHE A 103 -18.84 -12.83 0.14
N VAL A 104 -19.11 -11.96 -0.82
CA VAL A 104 -20.06 -12.20 -1.90
C VAL A 104 -19.26 -12.50 -3.16
N ILE A 105 -19.09 -13.79 -3.45
CA ILE A 105 -18.31 -14.28 -4.59
C ILE A 105 -19.24 -15.14 -5.41
N GLU A 106 -19.94 -14.54 -6.37
CA GLU A 106 -20.99 -15.22 -7.11
C GLU A 106 -21.31 -14.56 -8.45
N ARG A 107 -21.99 -15.32 -9.32
CA ARG A 107 -22.72 -14.77 -10.45
C ARG A 107 -24.05 -14.22 -9.98
N SER A 108 -24.41 -13.02 -10.42
CA SER A 108 -25.68 -12.38 -10.05
C SER A 108 -26.88 -13.23 -10.48
N LYS A 109 -27.83 -13.39 -9.58
CA LYS A 109 -29.11 -14.04 -9.88
C LYS A 109 -30.10 -13.17 -10.67
N LYS A 110 -29.81 -11.85 -10.75
CA LYS A 110 -30.69 -10.86 -11.41
C LYS A 110 -30.16 -10.41 -12.77
N VAL A 111 -28.85 -10.47 -12.97
CA VAL A 111 -28.19 -9.98 -14.19
C VAL A 111 -27.23 -11.07 -14.69
N GLU A 112 -27.54 -11.68 -15.81
CA GLU A 112 -26.86 -12.90 -16.28
C GLU A 112 -25.36 -12.74 -16.53
N ASN A 113 -24.92 -11.57 -17.03
CA ASN A 113 -23.52 -11.27 -17.33
C ASN A 113 -22.81 -10.48 -16.23
N PHE A 114 -23.30 -10.50 -15.00
CA PHE A 114 -22.71 -9.81 -13.86
C PHE A 114 -22.15 -10.80 -12.87
N VAL A 115 -20.83 -10.82 -12.73
CA VAL A 115 -20.08 -11.57 -11.73
C VAL A 115 -19.52 -10.61 -10.70
N GLN A 116 -19.64 -10.92 -9.43
CA GLN A 116 -19.25 -10.03 -8.35
C GLN A 116 -18.28 -10.70 -7.36
N ALA A 117 -17.30 -9.90 -6.92
CA ALA A 117 -16.40 -10.20 -5.82
C ALA A 117 -16.46 -9.01 -4.85
N ALA A 118 -17.40 -9.06 -3.91
CA ALA A 118 -17.73 -7.94 -3.04
C ALA A 118 -17.67 -8.36 -1.56
N GLY A 119 -17.69 -7.38 -0.66
CA GLY A 119 -17.65 -7.64 0.78
C GLY A 119 -16.31 -8.25 1.25
N ILE A 120 -15.27 -8.18 0.44
CA ILE A 120 -13.98 -8.82 0.73
C ILE A 120 -13.21 -7.94 1.71
N GLN A 121 -13.27 -8.30 2.97
CA GLN A 121 -12.47 -7.76 4.06
C GLN A 121 -11.33 -8.73 4.41
N SER A 122 -10.71 -8.59 5.57
CA SER A 122 -9.68 -9.54 6.03
C SER A 122 -10.28 -10.96 6.19
N PRO A 123 -9.64 -12.00 5.65
CA PRO A 123 -8.29 -12.11 5.06
C PRO A 123 -8.26 -12.05 3.51
N GLY A 124 -8.85 -11.05 2.89
CA GLY A 124 -9.07 -10.97 1.44
C GLY A 124 -7.82 -11.17 0.59
N ILE A 125 -6.69 -10.56 0.97
CA ILE A 125 -5.43 -10.71 0.21
C ILE A 125 -4.96 -12.18 0.22
N THR A 126 -5.03 -12.85 1.36
CA THR A 126 -4.66 -14.27 1.47
C THR A 126 -5.62 -15.17 0.70
N ALA A 127 -6.92 -14.83 0.67
CA ALA A 127 -7.95 -15.56 -0.06
C ALA A 127 -7.99 -15.24 -1.56
N ALA A 128 -7.34 -14.15 -2.00
CA ALA A 128 -7.42 -13.65 -3.38
C ALA A 128 -7.12 -14.71 -4.47
N PRO A 129 -6.13 -15.62 -4.32
CA PRO A 129 -5.88 -16.64 -5.34
C PRO A 129 -7.06 -17.61 -5.52
N ALA A 130 -7.70 -18.02 -4.42
CA ALA A 130 -8.89 -18.89 -4.49
C ALA A 130 -10.08 -18.14 -5.06
N ILE A 131 -10.33 -16.92 -4.59
CA ILE A 131 -11.40 -16.06 -5.11
C ILE A 131 -11.23 -15.85 -6.63
N ALA A 132 -10.00 -15.62 -7.11
CA ALA A 132 -9.73 -15.44 -8.53
C ALA A 132 -10.09 -16.67 -9.36
N GLN A 133 -9.89 -17.88 -8.83
CA GLN A 133 -10.31 -19.12 -9.52
C GLN A 133 -11.83 -19.20 -9.65
N ASP A 134 -12.57 -18.93 -8.58
CA ASP A 134 -14.03 -18.94 -8.60
C ASP A 134 -14.60 -17.88 -9.55
N ILE A 135 -14.10 -16.64 -9.46
CA ILE A 135 -14.51 -15.55 -10.36
C ILE A 135 -14.20 -15.88 -11.81
N THR A 136 -13.04 -16.47 -12.12
CA THR A 136 -12.68 -16.88 -13.47
C THR A 136 -13.67 -17.90 -14.01
N LYS A 137 -14.03 -18.90 -13.19
CA LYS A 137 -15.03 -19.91 -13.55
C LYS A 137 -16.38 -19.25 -13.83
N TYR A 138 -16.89 -18.40 -12.94
CA TYR A 138 -18.15 -17.69 -13.15
C TYR A 138 -18.16 -16.79 -14.37
N CYS A 139 -17.03 -16.14 -14.69
CA CYS A 139 -16.90 -15.34 -15.91
C CYS A 139 -16.95 -16.21 -17.17
N ILE A 140 -16.26 -17.35 -17.20
CA ILE A 140 -16.30 -18.28 -18.31
C ILE A 140 -17.73 -18.81 -18.52
N ASP A 141 -18.40 -19.23 -17.43
CA ASP A 141 -19.77 -19.70 -17.46
C ASP A 141 -20.76 -18.62 -17.95
N ALA A 142 -20.49 -17.35 -17.62
CA ALA A 142 -21.34 -16.22 -18.03
C ALA A 142 -21.17 -15.83 -19.52
N ILE A 143 -19.97 -15.99 -20.06
CA ILE A 143 -19.65 -15.63 -21.46
C ILE A 143 -20.01 -16.78 -22.42
N GLY A 144 -19.97 -18.03 -21.96
CA GLY A 144 -20.29 -19.22 -22.73
C GLY A 144 -19.09 -19.84 -23.47
N GLU A 145 -19.37 -20.79 -24.39
CA GLU A 145 -18.37 -21.68 -24.99
C GLU A 145 -17.35 -21.02 -25.96
N SER A 146 -17.45 -19.72 -26.22
CA SER A 146 -16.60 -19.04 -27.21
C SER A 146 -15.23 -18.63 -26.67
N ILE A 147 -14.89 -18.93 -25.42
CA ILE A 147 -13.62 -18.55 -24.82
C ILE A 147 -12.58 -19.63 -25.03
N SER A 148 -11.51 -19.28 -25.73
CA SER A 148 -10.31 -20.11 -25.82
C SER A 148 -9.18 -19.54 -24.99
N LYS A 149 -8.31 -20.43 -24.49
CA LYS A 149 -7.11 -20.04 -23.77
C LYS A 149 -6.17 -19.25 -24.70
N ASN A 150 -5.63 -18.13 -24.21
CA ASN A 150 -4.61 -17.39 -24.94
C ASN A 150 -3.26 -18.10 -24.80
N GLU A 151 -2.87 -18.90 -25.78
CA GLU A 151 -1.59 -19.63 -25.80
C GLU A 151 -0.35 -18.72 -25.81
N LYS A 152 -0.52 -17.43 -26.17
CA LYS A 152 0.55 -16.42 -26.17
C LYS A 152 0.64 -15.65 -24.84
N PHE A 153 -0.19 -15.99 -23.85
CA PHE A 153 -0.16 -15.31 -22.55
C PHE A 153 1.15 -15.62 -21.81
N ASN A 154 1.89 -14.56 -21.49
CA ASN A 154 3.09 -14.68 -20.67
C ASN A 154 2.76 -14.27 -19.23
N PRO A 155 2.70 -15.22 -18.28
CA PRO A 155 2.41 -14.94 -16.87
C PRO A 155 3.60 -14.33 -16.12
N ILE A 156 4.79 -14.32 -16.73
CA ILE A 156 6.02 -13.90 -16.07
C ILE A 156 6.22 -12.40 -16.25
N ARG A 157 6.23 -11.67 -15.14
CA ARG A 157 6.64 -10.28 -15.08
C ARG A 157 8.00 -10.15 -14.40
N LYS A 158 8.96 -9.52 -15.05
CA LYS A 158 10.24 -9.19 -14.42
C LYS A 158 10.03 -8.17 -13.31
N PRO A 159 10.55 -8.41 -12.11
CA PRO A 159 10.48 -7.43 -11.03
C PRO A 159 11.39 -6.23 -11.33
N ILE A 160 11.07 -5.08 -10.72
CA ILE A 160 12.00 -3.94 -10.66
C ILE A 160 13.20 -4.36 -9.81
N PRO A 161 14.45 -4.17 -10.29
CA PRO A 161 15.63 -4.48 -9.51
C PRO A 161 15.63 -3.69 -8.20
N LYS A 162 15.95 -4.30 -7.08
CA LYS A 162 16.18 -3.62 -5.81
C LYS A 162 17.67 -3.40 -5.61
N VAL A 163 18.17 -2.26 -6.03
CA VAL A 163 19.61 -1.94 -6.06
C VAL A 163 20.28 -2.14 -4.70
N ARG A 164 19.60 -1.81 -3.62
CA ARG A 164 20.11 -1.96 -2.23
C ARG A 164 20.33 -3.43 -1.83
N GLU A 165 19.63 -4.39 -2.45
CA GLU A 165 19.70 -5.81 -2.13
C GLU A 165 20.71 -6.56 -3.01
N LEU A 166 21.21 -5.91 -4.09
CA LEU A 166 22.15 -6.52 -5.01
C LEU A 166 23.56 -6.59 -4.43
N PRO A 167 24.30 -7.71 -4.67
CA PRO A 167 25.74 -7.77 -4.45
C PRO A 167 26.46 -6.67 -5.22
N ARG A 168 27.62 -6.22 -4.70
CA ARG A 168 28.36 -5.10 -5.28
C ARG A 168 28.66 -5.27 -6.78
N GLU A 169 29.09 -6.45 -7.19
CA GLU A 169 29.42 -6.75 -8.59
C GLU A 169 28.20 -6.65 -9.52
N GLU A 170 27.04 -7.12 -9.07
CA GLU A 170 25.80 -7.03 -9.85
C GLU A 170 25.30 -5.58 -9.92
N ARG A 171 25.43 -4.84 -8.82
CA ARG A 171 25.12 -3.41 -8.76
C ARG A 171 25.99 -2.63 -9.73
N ASP A 172 27.31 -2.90 -9.74
CA ASP A 172 28.26 -2.23 -10.65
C ASP A 172 27.93 -2.54 -12.13
N LYS A 173 27.56 -3.79 -12.45
CA LYS A 173 27.11 -4.17 -13.80
C LYS A 173 25.82 -3.41 -14.20
N LEU A 174 24.88 -3.33 -13.27
CA LEU A 174 23.59 -2.64 -13.51
C LEU A 174 23.81 -1.13 -13.75
N ILE A 175 24.65 -0.48 -12.93
CA ILE A 175 25.00 0.95 -13.06
C ILE A 175 25.75 1.22 -14.35
N LYS A 176 26.69 0.35 -14.76
CA LYS A 176 27.39 0.49 -16.05
C LYS A 176 26.41 0.40 -17.23
N LYS A 177 25.38 -0.43 -17.13
CA LYS A 177 24.36 -0.56 -18.17
C LYS A 177 23.41 0.64 -18.21
N ASN A 178 23.02 1.15 -17.04
CA ASN A 178 22.18 2.34 -16.91
C ASN A 178 22.60 3.15 -15.67
N PRO A 179 23.27 4.31 -15.86
CA PRO A 179 23.78 5.14 -14.78
C PRO A 179 22.72 5.63 -13.80
N ASP A 180 21.45 5.70 -14.17
CA ASP A 180 20.37 6.13 -13.30
C ASP A 180 20.21 5.23 -12.06
N TYR A 181 20.66 3.97 -12.13
CA TYR A 181 20.69 3.11 -10.93
C TYR A 181 21.78 3.48 -9.91
N GLY A 182 22.76 4.32 -10.31
CA GLY A 182 23.77 4.89 -9.42
C GLY A 182 23.33 6.16 -8.70
N VAL A 183 22.20 6.75 -9.08
CA VAL A 183 21.70 8.03 -8.54
C VAL A 183 20.66 7.73 -7.45
N ILE A 184 21.05 7.87 -6.19
CA ILE A 184 20.15 7.61 -5.05
C ILE A 184 19.25 8.82 -4.81
N ILE A 185 17.94 8.61 -4.97
CA ILE A 185 16.88 9.61 -4.76
C ILE A 185 16.33 9.51 -3.32
N CYS A 186 15.93 8.34 -2.87
CA CYS A 186 15.46 8.13 -1.51
C CYS A 186 16.56 7.55 -0.63
N ARG A 187 17.18 8.38 0.22
CA ARG A 187 18.29 7.96 1.09
C ARG A 187 17.85 7.03 2.22
N CYS A 188 16.65 7.20 2.75
CA CYS A 188 16.12 6.38 3.86
C CYS A 188 15.87 4.92 3.46
N GLU A 189 15.48 4.69 2.20
CA GLU A 189 15.16 3.38 1.64
C GLU A 189 16.16 2.97 0.55
N GLU A 190 17.18 3.80 0.28
CA GLU A 190 18.24 3.57 -0.72
C GLU A 190 17.68 3.27 -2.13
N ILE A 191 16.67 4.04 -2.55
CA ILE A 191 16.03 3.87 -3.86
C ILE A 191 16.69 4.77 -4.89
N SER A 192 17.10 4.19 -6.01
CA SER A 192 17.71 4.86 -7.12
C SER A 192 16.70 5.51 -8.08
N LYS A 193 17.21 6.43 -8.92
CA LYS A 193 16.45 7.02 -10.03
C LYS A 193 16.01 5.95 -11.03
N GLY A 194 16.87 4.97 -11.33
CA GLY A 194 16.57 3.87 -12.24
C GLY A 194 15.35 3.06 -11.78
N GLU A 195 15.25 2.72 -10.49
CA GLU A 195 14.08 2.03 -9.94
C GLU A 195 12.79 2.84 -10.07
N ILE A 196 12.87 4.17 -9.90
CA ILE A 196 11.72 5.07 -10.08
C ILE A 196 11.27 5.10 -11.54
N ILE A 197 12.20 5.18 -12.48
CA ILE A 197 11.91 5.16 -13.91
C ILE A 197 11.29 3.82 -14.32
N ASP A 198 11.81 2.70 -13.84
CA ASP A 198 11.21 1.38 -14.08
C ASP A 198 9.76 1.30 -13.59
N ALA A 199 9.47 1.91 -12.45
CA ALA A 199 8.10 1.97 -11.94
C ALA A 199 7.18 2.80 -12.86
N LEU A 200 7.68 3.86 -13.48
CA LEU A 200 6.96 4.68 -14.45
C LEU A 200 6.80 4.00 -15.81
N GLN A 201 7.71 3.10 -16.16
CA GLN A 201 7.66 2.31 -17.41
C GLN A 201 6.85 1.01 -17.26
N SER A 202 6.37 0.69 -16.06
CA SER A 202 5.53 -0.48 -15.82
C SER A 202 4.24 -0.43 -16.64
N PRO A 203 3.74 -1.55 -17.19
CA PRO A 203 2.47 -1.61 -17.92
C PRO A 203 1.27 -1.06 -17.11
N LEU A 204 1.31 -1.20 -15.79
CA LEU A 204 0.33 -0.65 -14.85
C LEU A 204 0.93 0.54 -14.08
N LYS A 205 1.53 1.47 -14.79
CA LYS A 205 2.11 2.67 -14.17
C LYS A 205 1.04 3.51 -13.49
N VAL A 206 1.44 4.13 -12.38
CA VAL A 206 0.67 5.18 -11.70
C VAL A 206 1.64 6.33 -11.46
N PRO A 207 1.66 7.36 -12.32
CA PRO A 207 2.64 8.44 -12.28
C PRO A 207 2.27 9.47 -11.21
N THR A 208 2.22 9.03 -9.96
CA THR A 208 1.97 9.85 -8.77
C THR A 208 3.01 9.52 -7.70
N ILE A 209 3.19 10.42 -6.74
CA ILE A 209 4.15 10.21 -5.65
C ILE A 209 3.81 8.91 -4.88
N ASP A 210 2.54 8.69 -4.55
CA ASP A 210 2.10 7.48 -3.86
C ASP A 210 2.16 6.23 -4.77
N GLY A 211 2.01 6.39 -6.08
CA GLY A 211 2.21 5.33 -7.05
C GLY A 211 3.65 4.81 -7.05
N ILE A 212 4.62 5.70 -7.04
CA ILE A 212 6.05 5.38 -6.91
C ILE A 212 6.35 4.78 -5.54
N LYS A 213 5.86 5.41 -4.47
CA LYS A 213 6.00 4.94 -3.09
C LYS A 213 5.57 3.46 -2.93
N ARG A 214 4.44 3.08 -3.51
CA ARG A 214 3.91 1.71 -3.42
C ARG A 214 4.66 0.69 -4.26
N ARG A 215 5.38 1.10 -5.30
CA ARG A 215 6.12 0.19 -6.18
C ARG A 215 7.55 -0.03 -5.75
N VAL A 216 8.24 1.05 -5.39
CA VAL A 216 9.67 1.01 -5.09
C VAL A 216 10.02 1.54 -3.69
N ARG A 217 9.04 1.86 -2.84
CA ARG A 217 9.21 2.34 -1.47
C ARG A 217 9.84 3.73 -1.31
N ALA A 218 10.10 4.46 -2.38
CA ALA A 218 10.57 5.85 -2.24
C ALA A 218 9.55 6.68 -1.45
N GLY A 219 9.98 7.27 -0.32
CA GLY A 219 9.09 7.99 0.60
C GLY A 219 8.51 7.16 1.76
N MET A 220 8.85 5.86 1.87
CA MET A 220 8.39 4.99 2.98
C MET A 220 9.29 5.01 4.22
N GLY A 221 10.48 5.59 4.13
CA GLY A 221 11.41 5.66 5.26
C GLY A 221 11.01 6.72 6.29
N ARG A 222 11.83 6.87 7.34
CA ARG A 222 11.51 7.71 8.51
C ARG A 222 11.14 9.17 8.21
N CYS A 223 11.63 9.75 7.10
CA CYS A 223 11.29 11.12 6.73
C CYS A 223 9.99 11.24 5.94
N GLN A 224 9.33 10.12 5.60
CA GLN A 224 8.06 10.04 4.88
C GLN A 224 7.99 10.93 3.63
N GLY A 225 9.10 10.95 2.86
CA GLY A 225 9.20 11.72 1.62
C GLY A 225 9.73 13.14 1.77
N GLY A 226 10.01 13.61 2.99
CA GLY A 226 10.45 14.99 3.25
C GLY A 226 11.67 15.43 2.41
N PHE A 227 12.57 14.51 2.06
CA PHE A 227 13.73 14.81 1.21
C PHE A 227 13.59 14.36 -0.24
N CYS A 228 12.95 13.23 -0.49
CA CYS A 228 12.92 12.66 -1.84
C CYS A 228 11.72 13.14 -2.67
N SER A 229 10.60 13.56 -2.08
CA SER A 229 9.41 13.98 -2.84
C SER A 229 9.66 15.05 -3.89
N PRO A 230 10.42 16.12 -3.64
CA PRO A 230 10.69 17.11 -4.68
C PRO A 230 11.43 16.54 -5.90
N GLN A 231 12.33 15.58 -5.69
CA GLN A 231 13.04 14.93 -6.79
C GLN A 231 12.13 13.93 -7.52
N ILE A 232 11.29 13.20 -6.79
CA ILE A 232 10.30 12.30 -7.39
C ILE A 232 9.33 13.08 -8.29
N VAL A 233 8.85 14.24 -7.83
CA VAL A 233 7.99 15.13 -8.62
C VAL A 233 8.66 15.51 -9.94
N LYS A 234 9.94 15.95 -9.90
CA LYS A 234 10.71 16.29 -11.10
C LYS A 234 10.82 15.09 -12.05
N ILE A 235 11.17 13.91 -11.54
CA ILE A 235 11.32 12.70 -12.34
C ILE A 235 9.98 12.34 -13.01
N ILE A 236 8.86 12.40 -12.28
CA ILE A 236 7.53 12.15 -12.84
C ILE A 236 7.20 13.15 -13.92
N ALA A 237 7.39 14.46 -13.65
CA ALA A 237 7.11 15.53 -14.58
C ALA A 237 7.91 15.39 -15.89
N GLU A 238 9.22 15.15 -15.78
CA GLU A 238 10.12 14.93 -16.92
C GLU A 238 9.71 13.67 -17.73
N HIS A 239 9.39 12.57 -17.05
CA HIS A 239 9.04 11.32 -17.70
C HIS A 239 7.69 11.38 -18.42
N GLU A 240 6.69 12.02 -17.82
CA GLU A 240 5.34 12.14 -18.38
C GLU A 240 5.18 13.36 -19.30
N GLY A 241 6.16 14.25 -19.37
CA GLY A 241 6.09 15.48 -20.20
C GLY A 241 5.04 16.48 -19.69
N ILE A 242 4.84 16.56 -18.38
CA ILE A 242 3.86 17.47 -17.74
C ILE A 242 4.57 18.51 -16.86
N ALA A 243 3.87 19.58 -16.51
CA ALA A 243 4.38 20.56 -15.58
C ALA A 243 4.48 20.02 -14.14
N ILE A 244 5.40 20.52 -13.33
CA ILE A 244 5.65 20.02 -11.97
C ILE A 244 4.46 20.22 -11.04
N ASP A 245 3.64 21.23 -11.26
CA ASP A 245 2.42 21.52 -10.51
C ASP A 245 1.23 20.62 -10.92
N GLN A 246 1.36 19.85 -11.98
CA GLN A 246 0.39 18.84 -12.39
C GLN A 246 0.66 17.46 -11.79
N VAL A 247 1.80 17.28 -11.09
CA VAL A 247 2.12 16.02 -10.45
C VAL A 247 1.32 15.84 -9.19
N ALA A 248 0.41 14.88 -9.20
CA ALA A 248 -0.43 14.55 -8.05
C ALA A 248 0.30 13.69 -7.02
N LYS A 249 -0.08 13.83 -5.76
CA LYS A 249 0.35 12.93 -4.70
C LYS A 249 -0.29 11.54 -4.86
N LYS A 250 -1.61 11.49 -5.05
CA LYS A 250 -2.39 10.25 -5.11
C LYS A 250 -3.31 10.21 -6.34
N GLN A 251 -4.12 11.23 -6.55
CA GLN A 251 -5.11 11.36 -7.61
C GLN A 251 -5.22 12.84 -7.99
N GLN A 252 -5.92 13.13 -9.08
CA GLN A 252 -6.22 14.51 -9.47
C GLN A 252 -6.83 15.30 -8.30
N GLY A 253 -6.39 16.53 -8.10
CA GLY A 253 -6.78 17.38 -6.96
C GLY A 253 -5.91 17.17 -5.71
N SER A 254 -4.85 16.34 -5.80
CA SER A 254 -3.86 16.15 -4.72
C SER A 254 -2.45 16.59 -5.13
N GLU A 255 -2.34 17.58 -5.99
CA GLU A 255 -1.08 18.17 -6.42
C GLU A 255 -0.36 18.76 -5.21
N VAL A 256 0.97 18.55 -5.16
CA VAL A 256 1.78 18.97 -4.00
C VAL A 256 2.44 20.32 -4.19
N ILE A 257 2.40 20.88 -5.41
CA ILE A 257 2.93 22.19 -5.74
C ILE A 257 1.76 23.05 -6.20
N CYS A 258 1.47 24.11 -5.42
CA CYS A 258 0.57 25.15 -5.83
C CYS A 258 1.41 26.29 -6.44
N MET A 259 1.31 26.50 -7.75
CA MET A 259 1.80 27.72 -8.36
C MET A 259 0.90 28.87 -7.88
N GLY A 260 1.34 29.57 -6.86
CA GLY A 260 0.60 30.69 -6.31
C GLY A 260 0.28 31.70 -7.43
N LYS A 261 -1.00 31.96 -7.67
CA LYS A 261 -1.34 33.27 -8.21
C LYS A 261 -0.78 34.24 -7.19
N SER A 262 0.16 35.09 -7.62
CA SER A 262 0.62 36.21 -6.80
C SER A 262 -0.60 37.09 -6.54
N THR A 263 -1.36 36.75 -5.49
CA THR A 263 -2.28 37.72 -4.89
C THR A 263 -1.37 38.75 -4.29
N GLY A 264 -1.23 39.86 -4.98
CA GLY A 264 -0.52 41.01 -4.49
C GLY A 264 -1.09 41.42 -3.12
N PHE A 265 -0.42 40.95 -2.11
CA PHE A 265 -0.43 41.60 -0.81
C PHE A 265 0.84 42.47 -0.79
N LEU A 266 0.64 43.72 -1.20
CA LEU A 266 1.40 44.88 -0.71
C LEU A 266 0.65 45.45 0.49
#